data_e2555ca54022878fae998f18d9385892
#
_entry.id   e2555ca54022878fae998f18d9385892
#
_cell.length_a   1.000
_cell.length_b   1.000
_cell.length_c   1.000
_cell.angle_alpha   90.00
_cell.angle_beta   90.00
_cell.angle_gamma   90.00
#
_symmetry.space_group_name_H-M   'P 1'
#
loop_
_entity.id
_entity.type
_entity.pdbx_description
1 polymer ?
#
loop_
_entity_poly.entity_id
_entity_poly.type
_entity_poly.pdbx_seq_one_letter_code
_entity_poly.pdbx_strand_id
1 'polypeptide(L)'
;MLNGALPFRGHDESETSFHIGNFLELIKLIRDQNEVVGKVTLGNAPGNNQMVAPSIQKDIVHCFAQEVLKYIFQEINDDVFSLLVDESSDISKKEQMVVVLRYVTCGIVKERFVGLVHVKDTNALSLKSAIEFLFVEHDLSLKKIRGQGYDGASNMRGQFNGLKALILKENSSAYYVHCFAHQLQLVVVAVAHKHIEVGKFFDMISSLMNVVCASCKRSDMVRESQKEKVQEVIGSGETETGSGLNQELSLGRPGDTRWGSHYKTLKRLVDLFPSVIEVLQYVEEVCENPCSQRQANGLQIYFQSFDSVFYLHLMLHILGVTESLSQALQKKDQDILNAVSLVKSTKRQLQQFRLDGFCRLLEKISSFCEKHDIETVNMEEIYVNPKNRRHKTNITYRHYYEYECFNTVMDMQIQEFGDRFDEVSSELLTCMAALSPHYSFCDFDPSKLLRLTEFYPDDFNDDERTTLEHQLQLYIDNVQHDELFANLKGISELGRVMIETRKHLVFPLVYRLLKLALVLPVATATVERCFSAMKLVKSALRNRICDDFLNGCVICAVEKEILAKVTNQDVMTCFQMMKTRRNQLM
;
A
#
# COMPACT_ATOMS: atom_id res chain seq x y z
N MET A 1 9.60 11.77 -20.74
CA MET A 1 10.01 10.35 -20.71
C MET A 1 10.13 9.83 -19.28
N LEU A 2 10.92 10.42 -18.42
CA LEU A 2 11.16 9.96 -17.04
C LEU A 2 9.88 9.87 -16.20
N ASN A 3 9.05 10.92 -16.18
CA ASN A 3 7.75 10.93 -15.49
C ASN A 3 6.79 9.79 -15.87
N GLY A 4 6.88 9.32 -17.12
CA GLY A 4 6.01 8.27 -17.67
C GLY A 4 6.66 6.89 -17.66
N ALA A 5 7.85 6.73 -17.08
CA ALA A 5 8.63 5.47 -17.07
C ALA A 5 8.88 4.89 -18.49
N LEU A 6 8.88 5.75 -19.52
CA LEU A 6 9.04 5.32 -20.91
C LEU A 6 10.45 4.78 -21.17
N PRO A 7 10.60 3.75 -22.01
CA PRO A 7 11.92 3.27 -22.42
C PRO A 7 12.66 4.36 -23.21
N PHE A 8 13.97 4.52 -22.93
CA PHE A 8 14.81 5.46 -23.66
C PHE A 8 15.25 4.88 -24.99
N ARG A 9 15.73 3.64 -24.98
CA ARG A 9 16.36 2.98 -26.11
C ARG A 9 15.41 2.10 -26.91
N GLY A 10 15.66 1.98 -28.22
CA GLY A 10 15.13 0.92 -29.06
C GLY A 10 15.98 -0.36 -29.01
N HIS A 11 15.53 -1.41 -29.67
CA HIS A 11 16.35 -2.61 -29.88
C HIS A 11 17.53 -2.35 -30.84
N ASP A 12 17.31 -1.53 -31.84
CA ASP A 12 18.27 -1.12 -32.82
C ASP A 12 18.17 0.40 -33.00
N GLU A 13 19.27 1.11 -32.73
CA GLU A 13 19.38 2.57 -32.84
C GLU A 13 20.07 3.00 -34.16
N SER A 14 20.25 2.08 -35.13
CA SER A 14 20.82 2.39 -36.43
C SER A 14 19.87 3.27 -37.27
N GLU A 15 20.43 4.01 -38.21
CA GLU A 15 19.68 4.91 -39.09
C GLU A 15 18.64 4.18 -39.96
N THR A 16 18.83 2.89 -40.18
CA THR A 16 17.93 2.03 -40.98
C THR A 16 16.81 1.40 -40.15
N SER A 17 16.81 1.57 -38.83
CA SER A 17 15.79 1.02 -37.95
C SER A 17 14.50 1.82 -38.03
N PHE A 18 13.36 1.11 -38.08
CA PHE A 18 12.03 1.73 -37.97
C PHE A 18 11.72 2.29 -36.57
N HIS A 19 12.41 1.80 -35.52
CA HIS A 19 12.23 2.22 -34.11
C HIS A 19 13.57 2.39 -33.41
N ILE A 20 14.15 3.57 -33.57
CA ILE A 20 15.46 3.93 -33.00
C ILE A 20 15.40 4.19 -31.47
N GLY A 21 14.21 4.09 -30.86
CA GLY A 21 13.99 4.34 -29.45
C GLY A 21 13.43 5.73 -29.15
N ASN A 22 12.64 5.81 -28.07
CA ASN A 22 11.87 7.04 -27.75
C ASN A 22 12.77 8.26 -27.53
N PHE A 23 13.99 8.09 -27.02
CA PHE A 23 14.90 9.22 -26.81
C PHE A 23 15.27 9.89 -28.17
N LEU A 24 15.69 9.09 -29.13
CA LEU A 24 16.07 9.60 -30.43
C LEU A 24 14.86 10.08 -31.24
N GLU A 25 13.72 9.39 -31.16
CA GLU A 25 12.48 9.81 -31.79
C GLU A 25 11.99 11.17 -31.30
N LEU A 26 12.05 11.41 -29.96
CA LEU A 26 11.70 12.72 -29.41
C LEU A 26 12.67 13.83 -29.83
N ILE A 27 13.98 13.53 -29.90
CA ILE A 27 14.95 14.51 -30.44
C ILE A 27 14.64 14.84 -31.91
N LYS A 28 14.31 13.83 -32.72
CA LYS A 28 13.88 14.06 -34.12
C LYS A 28 12.63 14.92 -34.15
N LEU A 29 11.62 14.62 -33.38
CA LEU A 29 10.38 15.41 -33.32
C LEU A 29 10.65 16.88 -32.96
N ILE A 30 11.47 17.13 -31.94
CA ILE A 30 11.84 18.51 -31.53
C ILE A 30 12.65 19.19 -32.63
N ARG A 31 13.57 18.49 -33.27
CA ARG A 31 14.35 18.98 -34.41
C ARG A 31 13.45 19.46 -35.55
N ASP A 32 12.44 18.65 -35.87
CA ASP A 32 11.54 18.92 -37.01
C ASP A 32 10.56 20.08 -36.70
N GLN A 33 10.32 20.37 -35.41
CA GLN A 33 9.46 21.48 -34.97
C GLN A 33 10.22 22.78 -34.67
N ASN A 34 11.57 22.73 -34.53
CA ASN A 34 12.37 23.89 -34.16
C ASN A 34 13.67 23.96 -34.96
N GLU A 35 13.72 24.90 -35.92
CA GLU A 35 14.87 25.09 -36.80
C GLU A 35 16.20 25.35 -36.09
N VAL A 36 16.18 26.04 -34.92
CA VAL A 36 17.39 26.33 -34.15
C VAL A 36 17.95 25.03 -33.56
N VAL A 37 17.08 24.20 -32.98
CA VAL A 37 17.45 22.88 -32.48
C VAL A 37 17.86 21.98 -33.63
N GLY A 38 17.16 22.06 -34.76
CA GLY A 38 17.47 21.30 -35.97
C GLY A 38 18.91 21.49 -36.48
N LYS A 39 19.44 22.71 -36.41
CA LYS A 39 20.80 23.03 -36.86
C LYS A 39 21.92 22.41 -36.03
N VAL A 40 21.65 22.00 -34.77
CA VAL A 40 22.67 21.56 -33.81
C VAL A 40 22.47 20.14 -33.27
N THR A 41 21.49 19.39 -33.81
CA THR A 41 21.14 18.05 -33.31
C THR A 41 21.32 16.95 -34.36
N LEU A 42 21.50 15.72 -33.89
CA LEU A 42 21.67 14.50 -34.70
C LEU A 42 22.76 14.65 -35.76
N GLY A 43 22.44 14.36 -37.03
CA GLY A 43 23.37 14.44 -38.15
C GLY A 43 23.94 15.84 -38.42
N ASN A 44 23.29 16.90 -37.90
CA ASN A 44 23.80 18.29 -38.03
C ASN A 44 24.73 18.67 -36.87
N ALA A 45 24.80 17.85 -35.79
CA ALA A 45 25.77 18.04 -34.74
C ALA A 45 27.14 17.50 -35.14
N PRO A 46 28.25 18.05 -34.58
CA PRO A 46 29.57 17.48 -34.78
C PRO A 46 29.59 15.99 -34.38
N GLY A 47 30.14 15.11 -35.25
CA GLY A 47 30.10 13.65 -35.04
C GLY A 47 30.64 13.18 -33.71
N ASN A 48 31.58 13.92 -33.09
CA ASN A 48 32.14 13.66 -31.79
C ASN A 48 31.36 14.32 -30.62
N ASN A 49 30.24 15.02 -30.90
CA ASN A 49 29.44 15.75 -29.89
C ASN A 49 27.93 15.65 -30.14
N GLN A 50 27.47 14.54 -30.67
CA GLN A 50 26.02 14.31 -30.90
C GLN A 50 25.22 14.12 -29.63
N MET A 51 25.84 13.73 -28.51
CA MET A 51 25.23 13.55 -27.18
C MET A 51 24.10 12.51 -27.12
N VAL A 52 24.05 11.58 -28.08
CA VAL A 52 22.96 10.58 -28.22
C VAL A 52 23.36 9.16 -27.81
N ALA A 53 24.64 8.92 -27.55
CA ALA A 53 25.15 7.59 -27.21
C ALA A 53 24.44 7.00 -25.97
N PRO A 54 24.27 5.66 -25.89
CA PRO A 54 23.64 5.01 -24.75
C PRO A 54 24.24 5.35 -23.37
N SER A 55 25.55 5.57 -23.31
CA SER A 55 26.22 6.01 -22.07
C SER A 55 25.81 7.43 -21.67
N ILE A 56 25.64 8.32 -22.66
CA ILE A 56 25.17 9.70 -22.42
C ILE A 56 23.73 9.70 -21.92
N GLN A 57 22.86 8.88 -22.51
CA GLN A 57 21.47 8.73 -22.04
C GLN A 57 21.42 8.28 -20.57
N LYS A 58 22.30 7.36 -20.17
CA LYS A 58 22.44 6.92 -18.77
C LYS A 58 22.96 8.04 -17.87
N ASP A 59 24.00 8.76 -18.31
CA ASP A 59 24.56 9.90 -17.56
C ASP A 59 23.49 10.99 -17.33
N ILE A 60 22.67 11.29 -18.33
CA ILE A 60 21.57 12.26 -18.22
C ILE A 60 20.53 11.80 -17.16
N VAL A 61 20.09 10.54 -17.21
CA VAL A 61 19.13 10.01 -16.22
C VAL A 61 19.74 10.03 -14.81
N HIS A 62 21.01 9.68 -14.70
CA HIS A 62 21.72 9.75 -13.41
C HIS A 62 21.72 11.18 -12.86
N CYS A 63 22.03 12.20 -13.69
CA CYS A 63 22.00 13.60 -13.25
C CYS A 63 20.61 14.03 -12.78
N PHE A 64 19.55 13.68 -13.49
CA PHE A 64 18.20 13.95 -13.02
C PHE A 64 17.91 13.29 -11.67
N ALA A 65 18.28 12.03 -11.49
CA ALA A 65 18.10 11.31 -10.23
C ALA A 65 18.89 11.93 -9.08
N GLN A 66 20.15 12.31 -9.33
CA GLN A 66 21.01 12.97 -8.32
C GLN A 66 20.43 14.33 -7.89
N GLU A 67 19.96 15.16 -8.83
CA GLU A 67 19.34 16.43 -8.46
C GLU A 67 18.01 16.22 -7.68
N VAL A 68 17.20 15.21 -8.04
CA VAL A 68 16.01 14.84 -7.25
C VAL A 68 16.41 14.45 -5.81
N LEU A 69 17.42 13.60 -5.63
CA LEU A 69 17.88 13.19 -4.30
C LEU A 69 18.44 14.35 -3.50
N LYS A 70 19.20 15.23 -4.15
CA LYS A 70 19.72 16.46 -3.52
C LYS A 70 18.60 17.34 -2.96
N TYR A 71 17.49 17.53 -3.69
CA TYR A 71 16.32 18.23 -3.18
C TYR A 71 15.70 17.52 -1.96
N ILE A 72 15.60 16.19 -1.98
CA ILE A 72 15.07 15.42 -0.84
C ILE A 72 15.94 15.63 0.40
N PHE A 73 17.27 15.50 0.26
CA PHE A 73 18.18 15.63 1.40
C PHE A 73 18.28 17.07 1.91
N GLN A 74 18.13 18.07 1.05
CA GLN A 74 17.98 19.47 1.46
C GLN A 74 16.69 19.71 2.25
N GLU A 75 15.59 19.05 1.91
CA GLU A 75 14.36 19.12 2.71
C GLU A 75 14.49 18.46 4.08
N ILE A 76 15.27 17.38 4.20
CA ILE A 76 15.57 16.70 5.48
C ILE A 76 16.47 17.59 6.36
N ASN A 77 17.44 18.28 5.75
CA ASN A 77 18.31 19.27 6.40
C ASN A 77 18.92 18.78 7.73
N ASP A 78 19.52 17.59 7.73
CA ASP A 78 20.12 16.92 8.90
C ASP A 78 19.16 16.68 10.09
N ASP A 79 17.84 16.76 9.86
CA ASP A 79 16.81 16.45 10.87
C ASP A 79 16.61 14.94 11.01
N VAL A 80 15.80 14.55 11.97
CA VAL A 80 15.46 13.13 12.24
C VAL A 80 14.46 12.58 11.20
N PHE A 81 14.58 11.31 10.91
CA PHE A 81 13.71 10.62 9.96
C PHE A 81 13.43 9.17 10.39
N SER A 82 12.47 8.53 9.75
CA SER A 82 12.25 7.09 9.85
C SER A 82 12.57 6.39 8.54
N LEU A 83 13.03 5.15 8.69
CA LEU A 83 13.44 4.27 7.61
C LEU A 83 12.31 3.27 7.31
N LEU A 84 11.84 3.22 6.06
CA LEU A 84 10.91 2.20 5.57
C LEU A 84 11.62 1.39 4.49
N VAL A 85 11.63 0.08 4.66
CA VAL A 85 12.32 -0.86 3.77
C VAL A 85 11.46 -2.07 3.52
N ASP A 86 11.57 -2.62 2.33
CA ASP A 86 11.00 -3.91 1.95
C ASP A 86 11.81 -4.46 0.77
N GLU A 87 11.74 -5.78 0.54
CA GLU A 87 12.39 -6.44 -0.60
C GLU A 87 11.39 -7.13 -1.51
N SER A 88 11.71 -7.14 -2.80
CA SER A 88 10.92 -7.86 -3.81
C SER A 88 11.78 -8.24 -5.01
N SER A 89 11.52 -9.41 -5.60
CA SER A 89 12.18 -9.79 -6.83
C SER A 89 11.66 -9.01 -8.03
N ASP A 90 12.59 -8.56 -8.87
CA ASP A 90 12.29 -7.97 -10.17
C ASP A 90 11.97 -9.06 -11.22
N ILE A 91 11.60 -8.64 -12.43
CA ILE A 91 11.25 -9.57 -13.52
C ILE A 91 12.42 -10.48 -13.96
N SER A 92 13.66 -10.08 -13.68
CA SER A 92 14.86 -10.88 -13.95
C SER A 92 15.28 -11.77 -12.77
N LYS A 93 14.44 -11.90 -11.74
CA LYS A 93 14.66 -12.67 -10.51
C LYS A 93 15.84 -12.18 -9.66
N LYS A 94 16.14 -10.90 -9.73
CA LYS A 94 17.06 -10.25 -8.80
C LYS A 94 16.27 -9.69 -7.63
N GLU A 95 16.76 -9.91 -6.41
CA GLU A 95 16.18 -9.28 -5.22
C GLU A 95 16.57 -7.81 -5.16
N GLN A 96 15.57 -6.96 -5.06
CA GLN A 96 15.69 -5.51 -5.02
C GLN A 96 15.13 -5.00 -3.69
N MET A 97 15.93 -4.26 -2.95
CA MET A 97 15.50 -3.58 -1.73
C MET A 97 15.15 -2.14 -2.05
N VAL A 98 13.97 -1.71 -1.66
CA VAL A 98 13.51 -0.32 -1.74
C VAL A 98 13.75 0.37 -0.42
N VAL A 99 14.31 1.58 -0.46
CA VAL A 99 14.51 2.43 0.70
C VAL A 99 13.71 3.72 0.55
N VAL A 100 12.86 4.00 1.55
CA VAL A 100 12.04 5.21 1.66
C VAL A 100 12.34 5.86 2.99
N LEU A 101 12.49 7.19 3.00
CA LEU A 101 12.63 7.99 4.21
C LEU A 101 11.32 8.72 4.50
N ARG A 102 10.88 8.65 5.77
CA ARG A 102 9.75 9.40 6.30
C ARG A 102 10.25 10.47 7.24
N TYR A 103 9.92 11.73 6.99
CA TYR A 103 10.36 12.88 7.76
C TYR A 103 9.29 13.97 7.80
N VAL A 104 9.50 14.98 8.65
CA VAL A 104 8.56 16.10 8.82
C VAL A 104 9.25 17.39 8.39
N THR A 105 8.66 18.07 7.43
CA THR A 105 9.12 19.41 7.01
C THR A 105 7.94 20.37 6.96
N CYS A 106 8.11 21.58 7.52
CA CYS A 106 7.04 22.58 7.63
C CYS A 106 5.74 22.03 8.23
N GLY A 107 5.83 21.17 9.25
CA GLY A 107 4.66 20.55 9.90
C GLY A 107 3.96 19.45 9.08
N ILE A 108 4.49 19.10 7.93
CA ILE A 108 3.90 18.11 7.01
C ILE A 108 4.79 16.86 6.96
N VAL A 109 4.14 15.70 7.12
CA VAL A 109 4.81 14.40 6.95
C VAL A 109 5.04 14.13 5.47
N LYS A 110 6.25 13.74 5.13
CA LYS A 110 6.63 13.30 3.77
C LYS A 110 7.28 11.93 3.81
N GLU A 111 6.96 11.12 2.79
CA GLU A 111 7.64 9.86 2.49
C GLU A 111 8.24 9.97 1.10
N ARG A 112 9.57 9.82 1.02
CA ARG A 112 10.33 9.98 -0.22
C ARG A 112 11.18 8.76 -0.51
N PHE A 113 11.12 8.30 -1.74
CA PHE A 113 11.93 7.21 -2.25
C PHE A 113 13.37 7.69 -2.51
N VAL A 114 14.33 7.04 -1.87
CA VAL A 114 15.74 7.45 -1.97
C VAL A 114 16.64 6.44 -2.67
N GLY A 115 16.19 5.18 -2.84
CA GLY A 115 16.99 4.22 -3.57
C GLY A 115 16.39 2.84 -3.73
N LEU A 116 16.79 2.22 -4.84
CA LEU A 116 16.58 0.80 -5.16
C LEU A 116 17.95 0.12 -5.18
N VAL A 117 18.16 -0.82 -4.28
CA VAL A 117 19.47 -1.48 -4.09
C VAL A 117 19.33 -2.97 -4.39
N HIS A 118 20.14 -3.49 -5.31
CA HIS A 118 20.22 -4.93 -5.54
C HIS A 118 20.90 -5.62 -4.35
N VAL A 119 20.24 -6.57 -3.72
CA VAL A 119 20.78 -7.39 -2.64
C VAL A 119 20.96 -8.83 -3.14
N LYS A 120 22.12 -9.44 -2.83
CA LYS A 120 22.43 -10.79 -3.25
C LYS A 120 21.67 -11.85 -2.46
N ASP A 121 21.39 -11.55 -1.21
CA ASP A 121 20.56 -12.35 -0.31
C ASP A 121 19.79 -11.42 0.63
N THR A 122 18.72 -11.94 1.21
CA THR A 122 17.80 -11.19 2.07
C THR A 122 18.09 -11.37 3.57
N ASN A 123 19.30 -11.82 3.95
CA ASN A 123 19.63 -11.87 5.37
C ASN A 123 19.80 -10.45 5.96
N ALA A 124 19.55 -10.31 7.25
CA ALA A 124 19.52 -9.02 7.93
C ALA A 124 20.83 -8.23 7.83
N LEU A 125 21.99 -8.91 7.83
CA LEU A 125 23.29 -8.27 7.70
C LEU A 125 23.51 -7.69 6.31
N SER A 126 23.13 -8.42 5.26
CA SER A 126 23.20 -7.95 3.88
C SER A 126 22.29 -6.74 3.65
N LEU A 127 21.07 -6.78 4.19
CA LEU A 127 20.14 -5.65 4.12
C LEU A 127 20.69 -4.42 4.84
N LYS A 128 21.22 -4.60 6.07
CA LYS A 128 21.85 -3.52 6.82
C LYS A 128 23.03 -2.91 6.08
N SER A 129 23.94 -3.74 5.54
CA SER A 129 25.09 -3.25 4.78
C SER A 129 24.69 -2.49 3.52
N ALA A 130 23.61 -2.89 2.86
CA ALA A 130 23.08 -2.17 1.71
C ALA A 130 22.48 -0.80 2.10
N ILE A 131 21.83 -0.71 3.27
CA ILE A 131 21.33 0.57 3.81
C ILE A 131 22.51 1.48 4.19
N GLU A 132 23.52 0.94 4.86
CA GLU A 132 24.73 1.68 5.23
C GLU A 132 25.48 2.23 4.02
N PHE A 133 25.61 1.42 2.97
CA PHE A 133 26.20 1.84 1.70
C PHE A 133 25.44 3.04 1.10
N LEU A 134 24.11 2.95 1.01
CA LEU A 134 23.27 4.03 0.52
C LEU A 134 23.38 5.29 1.40
N PHE A 135 23.45 5.12 2.72
CA PHE A 135 23.56 6.24 3.65
C PHE A 135 24.91 6.95 3.53
N VAL A 136 25.99 6.19 3.39
CA VAL A 136 27.34 6.76 3.17
C VAL A 136 27.41 7.53 1.85
N GLU A 137 26.80 7.01 0.78
CA GLU A 137 26.77 7.68 -0.53
C GLU A 137 26.09 9.06 -0.46
N HIS A 138 25.14 9.23 0.48
CA HIS A 138 24.31 10.44 0.58
C HIS A 138 24.52 11.23 1.88
N ASP A 139 25.60 10.98 2.61
CA ASP A 139 25.95 11.65 3.87
C ASP A 139 24.83 11.57 4.94
N LEU A 140 24.12 10.45 4.98
CA LEU A 140 23.07 10.17 5.97
C LEU A 140 23.64 9.35 7.14
N SER A 141 23.07 9.54 8.34
CA SER A 141 23.49 8.82 9.54
C SER A 141 22.38 7.93 10.11
N LEU A 142 22.73 6.68 10.47
CA LEU A 142 21.83 5.78 11.21
C LEU A 142 21.42 6.38 12.57
N LYS A 143 22.23 7.27 13.17
CA LYS A 143 21.91 7.95 14.43
C LYS A 143 20.71 8.92 14.33
N LYS A 144 20.36 9.35 13.12
CA LYS A 144 19.20 10.23 12.87
C LYS A 144 17.88 9.47 12.72
N ILE A 145 17.90 8.14 12.69
CA ILE A 145 16.69 7.31 12.60
C ILE A 145 15.95 7.38 13.95
N ARG A 146 14.64 7.66 13.89
CA ARG A 146 13.74 7.62 15.05
C ARG A 146 12.63 6.59 14.93
N GLY A 147 12.44 6.03 13.73
CA GLY A 147 11.51 4.94 13.47
C GLY A 147 11.99 4.00 12.39
N GLN A 148 11.58 2.74 12.47
CA GLN A 148 11.83 1.69 11.48
C GLN A 148 10.50 1.04 11.12
N GLY A 149 10.13 1.00 9.83
CA GLY A 149 8.88 0.42 9.33
C GLY A 149 9.15 -0.72 8.35
N TYR A 150 8.86 -1.96 8.75
CA TYR A 150 9.04 -3.16 7.93
C TYR A 150 7.85 -4.09 8.06
N ASP A 151 7.84 -5.13 7.24
CA ASP A 151 6.94 -6.27 7.41
C ASP A 151 7.33 -7.17 8.61
N GLY A 152 6.59 -8.27 8.79
CA GLY A 152 6.83 -9.22 9.87
C GLY A 152 7.78 -10.36 9.55
N ALA A 153 8.51 -10.32 8.43
CA ALA A 153 9.45 -11.37 8.03
C ALA A 153 10.57 -11.55 9.07
N SER A 154 11.07 -12.76 9.21
CA SER A 154 12.05 -13.11 10.26
C SER A 154 13.38 -12.37 10.12
N ASN A 155 13.84 -12.12 8.90
CA ASN A 155 15.02 -11.31 8.58
C ASN A 155 14.84 -9.83 8.96
N MET A 156 13.62 -9.32 8.93
CA MET A 156 13.27 -7.95 9.30
C MET A 156 13.01 -7.81 10.80
N ARG A 157 12.06 -8.61 11.36
CA ARG A 157 11.54 -8.49 12.73
C ARG A 157 12.35 -9.27 13.77
N GLY A 158 13.22 -10.21 13.38
CA GLY A 158 13.90 -11.14 14.29
C GLY A 158 14.46 -10.44 15.53
N GLN A 159 14.14 -10.97 16.72
CA GLN A 159 14.41 -10.31 18.01
C GLN A 159 15.91 -10.12 18.30
N PHE A 160 16.76 -11.03 17.84
CA PHE A 160 18.20 -11.01 18.11
C PHE A 160 19.04 -10.57 16.92
N ASN A 161 18.71 -11.03 15.72
CA ASN A 161 19.52 -10.88 14.52
C ASN A 161 18.72 -10.38 13.30
N GLY A 162 17.48 -9.92 13.48
CA GLY A 162 16.73 -9.24 12.41
C GLY A 162 17.25 -7.81 12.19
N LEU A 163 16.94 -7.23 11.04
CA LEU A 163 17.32 -5.86 10.69
C LEU A 163 16.97 -4.85 11.79
N LYS A 164 15.76 -4.97 12.36
CA LYS A 164 15.30 -4.21 13.53
C LYS A 164 16.33 -4.23 14.67
N ALA A 165 16.75 -5.43 15.05
CA ALA A 165 17.65 -5.59 16.19
C ALA A 165 19.07 -5.06 15.88
N LEU A 166 19.52 -5.20 14.64
CA LEU A 166 20.84 -4.70 14.23
C LEU A 166 20.89 -3.16 14.24
N ILE A 167 19.82 -2.50 13.80
CA ILE A 167 19.75 -1.02 13.85
C ILE A 167 19.58 -0.54 15.30
N LEU A 168 18.74 -1.18 16.12
CA LEU A 168 18.56 -0.82 17.53
C LEU A 168 19.83 -0.94 18.37
N LYS A 169 20.75 -1.85 18.04
CA LYS A 169 22.06 -1.96 18.71
C LYS A 169 22.93 -0.72 18.51
N GLU A 170 22.77 -0.01 17.39
CA GLU A 170 23.54 1.20 17.08
C GLU A 170 22.79 2.48 17.43
N ASN A 171 21.46 2.44 17.41
CA ASN A 171 20.61 3.58 17.72
C ASN A 171 19.34 3.08 18.45
N SER A 172 19.36 3.19 19.79
CA SER A 172 18.26 2.74 20.65
C SER A 172 16.95 3.53 20.46
N SER A 173 17.03 4.74 19.89
CA SER A 173 15.88 5.61 19.59
C SER A 173 15.20 5.29 18.26
N ALA A 174 15.69 4.33 17.48
CA ALA A 174 15.10 3.90 16.21
C ALA A 174 13.97 2.89 16.45
N TYR A 175 12.80 3.33 16.91
CA TYR A 175 11.69 2.46 17.30
C TYR A 175 11.09 1.73 16.10
N TYR A 176 10.97 0.41 16.23
CA TYR A 176 10.34 -0.42 15.21
C TYR A 176 8.81 -0.37 15.32
N VAL A 177 8.19 -0.14 14.19
CA VAL A 177 6.74 -0.27 14.01
C VAL A 177 6.49 -1.32 12.93
N HIS A 178 5.84 -2.40 13.30
CA HIS A 178 5.39 -3.40 12.33
C HIS A 178 4.33 -2.76 11.41
N CYS A 179 4.52 -2.84 10.11
CA CYS A 179 3.60 -2.27 9.13
C CYS A 179 2.14 -2.64 9.41
N PHE A 180 1.30 -1.66 9.76
CA PHE A 180 -0.10 -1.90 10.14
C PHE A 180 -0.91 -2.50 8.98
N ALA A 181 -0.64 -2.09 7.75
CA ALA A 181 -1.29 -2.67 6.58
C ALA A 181 -0.94 -4.16 6.42
N HIS A 182 0.32 -4.55 6.68
CA HIS A 182 0.74 -5.94 6.66
C HIS A 182 0.13 -6.75 7.81
N GLN A 183 0.10 -6.19 9.04
CA GLN A 183 -0.57 -6.83 10.18
C GLN A 183 -2.05 -7.09 9.88
N LEU A 184 -2.76 -6.11 9.31
CA LEU A 184 -4.16 -6.25 8.91
C LEU A 184 -4.35 -7.35 7.86
N GLN A 185 -3.45 -7.43 6.90
CA GLN A 185 -3.41 -8.51 5.92
C GLN A 185 -3.32 -9.89 6.60
N LEU A 186 -2.41 -10.04 7.55
CA LEU A 186 -2.21 -11.29 8.28
C LEU A 186 -3.42 -11.67 9.15
N VAL A 187 -4.15 -10.69 9.70
CA VAL A 187 -5.41 -10.93 10.46
C VAL A 187 -6.44 -11.64 9.58
N VAL A 188 -6.63 -11.16 8.36
CA VAL A 188 -7.63 -11.73 7.43
C VAL A 188 -7.21 -13.10 6.92
N VAL A 189 -5.93 -13.25 6.55
CA VAL A 189 -5.35 -14.52 6.07
C VAL A 189 -5.48 -15.63 7.12
N ALA A 190 -5.24 -15.30 8.39
CA ALA A 190 -5.26 -16.28 9.48
C ALA A 190 -6.62 -16.99 9.61
N VAL A 191 -7.72 -16.26 9.45
CA VAL A 191 -9.06 -16.85 9.52
C VAL A 191 -9.32 -17.81 8.36
N ALA A 192 -8.92 -17.43 7.13
CA ALA A 192 -9.05 -18.30 5.97
C ALA A 192 -8.25 -19.61 6.11
N HIS A 193 -7.09 -19.55 6.76
CA HIS A 193 -6.27 -20.75 7.02
C HIS A 193 -6.75 -21.60 8.21
N LYS A 194 -7.29 -20.98 9.25
CA LYS A 194 -7.67 -21.68 10.49
C LYS A 194 -9.09 -22.27 10.44
N HIS A 195 -10.01 -21.63 9.71
CA HIS A 195 -11.40 -22.07 9.62
C HIS A 195 -11.64 -22.88 8.34
N ILE A 196 -11.94 -24.18 8.48
CA ILE A 196 -11.99 -25.14 7.35
C ILE A 196 -12.99 -24.69 6.26
N GLU A 197 -14.19 -24.28 6.63
CA GLU A 197 -15.22 -23.95 5.63
C GLU A 197 -14.94 -22.59 4.95
N VAL A 198 -14.33 -21.62 5.66
CA VAL A 198 -13.82 -20.37 5.04
C VAL A 198 -12.69 -20.66 4.06
N GLY A 199 -11.75 -21.55 4.43
CA GLY A 199 -10.69 -22.01 3.53
C GLY A 199 -11.26 -22.61 2.25
N LYS A 200 -12.20 -23.55 2.38
CA LYS A 200 -12.89 -24.17 1.22
C LYS A 200 -13.63 -23.13 0.36
N PHE A 201 -14.28 -22.16 0.98
CA PHE A 201 -14.94 -21.09 0.24
C PHE A 201 -13.95 -20.35 -0.67
N PHE A 202 -12.76 -19.97 -0.16
CA PHE A 202 -11.74 -19.32 -0.98
C PHE A 202 -11.11 -20.25 -2.03
N ASP A 203 -10.99 -21.56 -1.75
CA ASP A 203 -10.57 -22.55 -2.76
C ASP A 203 -11.57 -22.63 -3.91
N MET A 204 -12.87 -22.59 -3.61
CA MET A 204 -13.93 -22.58 -4.63
C MET A 204 -13.93 -21.26 -5.42
N ILE A 205 -13.71 -20.10 -4.78
CA ILE A 205 -13.49 -18.81 -5.47
C ILE A 205 -12.29 -18.92 -6.43
N SER A 206 -11.16 -19.46 -5.98
CA SER A 206 -9.98 -19.63 -6.81
C SER A 206 -10.25 -20.55 -8.01
N SER A 207 -10.99 -21.64 -7.79
CA SER A 207 -11.41 -22.57 -8.83
C SER A 207 -12.34 -21.91 -9.84
N LEU A 208 -13.31 -21.10 -9.37
CA LEU A 208 -14.20 -20.30 -10.21
C LEU A 208 -13.40 -19.34 -11.11
N MET A 209 -12.43 -18.59 -10.50
CA MET A 209 -11.57 -17.69 -11.27
C MET A 209 -10.75 -18.43 -12.32
N ASN A 210 -10.29 -19.66 -12.02
CA ASN A 210 -9.59 -20.48 -12.99
C ASN A 210 -10.49 -20.93 -14.15
N VAL A 211 -11.75 -21.24 -13.91
CA VAL A 211 -12.68 -21.62 -14.97
C VAL A 211 -13.09 -20.42 -15.81
N VAL A 212 -13.47 -19.32 -15.20
CA VAL A 212 -14.02 -18.14 -15.91
C VAL A 212 -12.92 -17.27 -16.53
N CYS A 213 -11.87 -16.94 -15.78
CA CYS A 213 -10.85 -15.97 -16.23
C CYS A 213 -9.71 -16.58 -17.04
N ALA A 214 -9.60 -17.92 -17.15
CA ALA A 214 -8.54 -18.55 -17.94
C ALA A 214 -8.80 -18.51 -19.45
N SER A 215 -10.02 -18.23 -19.88
CA SER A 215 -10.41 -18.16 -21.29
C SER A 215 -10.94 -16.76 -21.63
N CYS A 216 -10.36 -16.13 -22.66
CA CYS A 216 -10.86 -14.86 -23.18
C CYS A 216 -12.35 -14.97 -23.56
N LYS A 217 -12.75 -16.05 -24.25
CA LYS A 217 -14.14 -16.30 -24.65
C LYS A 217 -15.09 -16.28 -23.45
N ARG A 218 -14.75 -16.99 -22.34
CA ARG A 218 -15.60 -17.05 -21.14
C ARG A 218 -15.64 -15.70 -20.41
N SER A 219 -14.54 -14.99 -20.38
CA SER A 219 -14.50 -13.64 -19.81
C SER A 219 -15.35 -12.66 -20.62
N ASP A 220 -15.33 -12.78 -21.97
CA ASP A 220 -16.17 -11.95 -22.85
C ASP A 220 -17.66 -12.29 -22.65
N MET A 221 -18.01 -13.58 -22.54
CA MET A 221 -19.39 -14.00 -22.24
C MET A 221 -19.93 -13.39 -20.94
N VAL A 222 -19.12 -13.33 -19.86
CA VAL A 222 -19.55 -12.65 -18.61
C VAL A 222 -19.83 -11.17 -18.87
N ARG A 223 -19.01 -10.50 -19.67
CA ARG A 223 -19.18 -9.08 -20.00
C ARG A 223 -20.43 -8.84 -20.84
N GLU A 224 -20.62 -9.65 -21.88
CA GLU A 224 -21.78 -9.57 -22.76
C GLU A 224 -23.09 -9.81 -21.99
N SER A 225 -23.17 -10.89 -21.20
CA SER A 225 -24.33 -11.18 -20.35
C SER A 225 -24.63 -10.04 -19.36
N GLN A 226 -23.59 -9.47 -18.75
CA GLN A 226 -23.75 -8.29 -17.89
C GLN A 226 -24.32 -7.10 -18.65
N LYS A 227 -23.76 -6.81 -19.84
CA LYS A 227 -24.19 -5.68 -20.67
C LYS A 227 -25.68 -5.80 -21.07
N GLU A 228 -26.13 -6.99 -21.42
CA GLU A 228 -27.52 -7.28 -21.73
C GLU A 228 -28.42 -7.01 -20.53
N LYS A 229 -28.08 -7.54 -19.34
CA LYS A 229 -28.84 -7.32 -18.10
C LYS A 229 -28.89 -5.86 -17.68
N VAL A 230 -27.79 -5.12 -17.82
CA VAL A 230 -27.77 -3.67 -17.55
C VAL A 230 -28.67 -2.92 -18.54
N GLN A 231 -28.70 -3.32 -19.82
CA GLN A 231 -29.60 -2.72 -20.81
C GLN A 231 -31.07 -2.99 -20.51
N GLU A 232 -31.40 -4.19 -20.04
CA GLU A 232 -32.77 -4.54 -19.61
C GLU A 232 -33.23 -3.70 -18.42
N VAL A 233 -32.38 -3.54 -17.40
CA VAL A 233 -32.66 -2.74 -16.20
C VAL A 233 -32.75 -1.24 -16.52
N ILE A 234 -31.97 -0.74 -17.48
CA ILE A 234 -32.09 0.64 -17.98
C ILE A 234 -33.41 0.79 -18.77
N GLY A 235 -33.75 -0.20 -19.59
CA GLY A 235 -34.99 -0.18 -20.38
C GLY A 235 -36.26 -0.22 -19.52
N SER A 236 -36.22 -0.87 -18.34
CA SER A 236 -37.31 -0.86 -17.34
C SER A 236 -37.42 0.40 -16.51
N GLY A 237 -36.45 1.32 -16.59
CA GLY A 237 -36.44 2.57 -15.82
C GLY A 237 -36.05 2.42 -14.35
N GLU A 238 -35.54 1.26 -13.94
CA GLU A 238 -35.17 0.96 -12.56
C GLU A 238 -33.77 1.52 -12.18
N THR A 239 -32.98 2.00 -13.14
CA THR A 239 -31.62 2.50 -12.89
C THR A 239 -31.37 3.82 -13.62
N GLU A 240 -30.76 4.78 -12.91
CA GLU A 240 -30.34 6.06 -13.50
C GLU A 240 -29.15 5.86 -14.47
N THR A 241 -29.23 6.53 -15.62
CA THR A 241 -28.14 6.57 -16.59
C THR A 241 -27.30 7.81 -16.37
N GLY A 242 -25.96 7.62 -16.23
CA GLY A 242 -25.01 8.71 -16.07
C GLY A 242 -23.63 8.36 -16.59
N SER A 243 -22.81 9.37 -16.89
CA SER A 243 -21.43 9.18 -17.34
C SER A 243 -20.63 8.42 -16.28
N GLY A 244 -20.27 7.17 -16.58
CA GLY A 244 -19.47 6.28 -15.70
C GLY A 244 -20.26 5.39 -14.75
N LEU A 245 -21.60 5.46 -14.69
CA LEU A 245 -22.42 4.65 -13.78
C LEU A 245 -22.52 3.17 -14.21
N ASN A 246 -22.50 2.87 -15.50
CA ASN A 246 -22.66 1.52 -16.06
C ASN A 246 -21.42 1.07 -16.81
N GLN A 247 -20.25 1.12 -16.13
CA GLN A 247 -19.00 0.63 -16.71
C GLN A 247 -18.99 -0.90 -16.80
N GLU A 248 -18.35 -1.40 -17.84
CA GLU A 248 -18.09 -2.83 -18.04
C GLU A 248 -17.33 -3.41 -16.85
N LEU A 249 -17.95 -4.34 -16.13
CA LEU A 249 -17.33 -5.05 -15.02
C LEU A 249 -16.70 -6.34 -15.51
N SER A 250 -15.54 -6.67 -14.99
CA SER A 250 -14.88 -7.95 -15.23
C SER A 250 -14.48 -8.61 -13.92
N LEU A 251 -14.59 -9.93 -13.87
CA LEU A 251 -13.97 -10.70 -12.79
C LEU A 251 -12.46 -10.66 -12.94
N GLY A 252 -11.77 -10.32 -11.86
CA GLY A 252 -10.30 -10.34 -11.80
C GLY A 252 -9.84 -11.36 -10.77
N ARG A 253 -8.75 -12.07 -11.08
CA ARG A 253 -8.12 -12.95 -10.08
C ARG A 253 -7.64 -12.11 -8.90
N PRO A 254 -7.95 -12.50 -7.65
CA PRO A 254 -7.35 -11.86 -6.49
C PRO A 254 -5.83 -12.12 -6.50
N GLY A 255 -5.07 -11.16 -6.01
CA GLY A 255 -3.62 -11.34 -5.82
C GLY A 255 -3.35 -12.17 -4.56
N ASP A 256 -2.38 -13.06 -4.63
CA ASP A 256 -2.06 -14.00 -3.53
C ASP A 256 -1.62 -13.29 -2.25
N THR A 257 -1.03 -12.10 -2.38
CA THR A 257 -0.43 -11.34 -1.27
C THR A 257 -1.29 -10.20 -0.73
N ARG A 258 -2.40 -9.82 -1.39
CA ARG A 258 -3.21 -8.64 -1.01
C ARG A 258 -4.70 -8.95 -0.94
N TRP A 259 -5.19 -9.16 0.25
CA TRP A 259 -6.59 -9.52 0.51
C TRP A 259 -7.62 -8.42 0.19
N GLY A 260 -7.22 -7.17 0.07
CA GLY A 260 -8.07 -6.13 -0.51
C GLY A 260 -8.52 -6.44 -1.96
N SER A 261 -7.74 -7.24 -2.70
CA SER A 261 -8.16 -7.77 -4.00
C SER A 261 -9.29 -8.80 -3.88
N HIS A 262 -9.32 -9.60 -2.80
CA HIS A 262 -10.40 -10.55 -2.53
C HIS A 262 -11.72 -9.84 -2.27
N TYR A 263 -11.73 -8.73 -1.50
CA TYR A 263 -12.94 -7.91 -1.33
C TYR A 263 -13.52 -7.47 -2.67
N LYS A 264 -12.68 -6.94 -3.57
CA LYS A 264 -13.11 -6.53 -4.91
C LYS A 264 -13.64 -7.70 -5.73
N THR A 265 -13.01 -8.87 -5.63
CA THR A 265 -13.46 -10.09 -6.32
C THR A 265 -14.82 -10.56 -5.79
N LEU A 266 -15.02 -10.61 -4.46
CA LEU A 266 -16.30 -11.01 -3.87
C LEU A 266 -17.40 -10.00 -4.20
N LYS A 267 -17.12 -8.70 -4.14
CA LYS A 267 -18.09 -7.67 -4.54
C LYS A 267 -18.51 -7.84 -6.00
N ARG A 268 -17.54 -8.01 -6.91
CA ARG A 268 -17.82 -8.27 -8.33
C ARG A 268 -18.56 -9.58 -8.56
N LEU A 269 -18.28 -10.61 -7.76
CA LEU A 269 -19.03 -11.87 -7.84
C LEU A 269 -20.51 -11.68 -7.48
N VAL A 270 -20.82 -10.87 -6.47
CA VAL A 270 -22.22 -10.51 -6.15
C VAL A 270 -22.87 -9.76 -7.31
N ASP A 271 -22.17 -8.77 -7.88
CA ASP A 271 -22.70 -7.95 -8.97
C ASP A 271 -22.90 -8.75 -10.28
N LEU A 272 -22.02 -9.72 -10.55
CA LEU A 272 -21.98 -10.53 -11.78
C LEU A 272 -22.56 -11.94 -11.58
N PHE A 273 -23.17 -12.22 -10.44
CA PHE A 273 -23.56 -13.59 -10.06
C PHE A 273 -24.39 -14.31 -11.13
N PRO A 274 -25.46 -13.73 -11.70
CA PRO A 274 -26.23 -14.39 -12.75
C PRO A 274 -25.41 -14.72 -14.00
N SER A 275 -24.56 -13.77 -14.44
CA SER A 275 -23.72 -13.95 -15.62
C SER A 275 -22.63 -15.01 -15.41
N VAL A 276 -22.15 -15.15 -14.18
CA VAL A 276 -21.18 -16.21 -13.81
C VAL A 276 -21.85 -17.58 -13.86
N ILE A 277 -23.08 -17.72 -13.34
CA ILE A 277 -23.84 -18.98 -13.40
C ILE A 277 -24.13 -19.38 -14.85
N GLU A 278 -24.54 -18.46 -15.70
CA GLU A 278 -24.76 -18.71 -17.14
C GLU A 278 -23.49 -19.22 -17.84
N VAL A 279 -22.32 -18.64 -17.52
CA VAL A 279 -21.05 -19.11 -18.09
C VAL A 279 -20.68 -20.50 -17.58
N LEU A 280 -20.95 -20.83 -16.31
CA LEU A 280 -20.74 -22.18 -15.78
C LEU A 280 -21.63 -23.20 -16.48
N GLN A 281 -22.92 -22.88 -16.71
CA GLN A 281 -23.86 -23.72 -17.49
C GLN A 281 -23.36 -23.94 -18.92
N TYR A 282 -22.95 -22.87 -19.58
CA TYR A 282 -22.35 -22.98 -20.92
C TYR A 282 -21.14 -23.91 -20.95
N VAL A 283 -20.25 -23.83 -19.94
CA VAL A 283 -19.04 -24.70 -19.87
C VAL A 283 -19.44 -26.15 -19.62
N GLU A 284 -20.46 -26.40 -18.82
CA GLU A 284 -20.99 -27.75 -18.58
C GLU A 284 -21.57 -28.38 -19.85
N GLU A 285 -22.37 -27.62 -20.60
CA GLU A 285 -23.11 -28.12 -21.76
C GLU A 285 -22.26 -28.22 -23.03
N VAL A 286 -21.39 -27.26 -23.29
CA VAL A 286 -20.75 -27.07 -24.61
C VAL A 286 -19.27 -27.44 -24.62
N CYS A 287 -18.60 -27.53 -23.45
CA CYS A 287 -17.17 -27.81 -23.44
C CYS A 287 -16.89 -29.29 -23.80
N GLU A 288 -15.97 -29.54 -24.73
CA GLU A 288 -15.60 -30.90 -25.13
C GLU A 288 -14.78 -31.66 -24.07
N ASN A 289 -14.16 -30.95 -23.11
CA ASN A 289 -13.34 -31.55 -22.08
C ASN A 289 -14.19 -31.99 -20.87
N PRO A 290 -14.33 -33.32 -20.61
CA PRO A 290 -15.15 -33.84 -19.51
C PRO A 290 -14.67 -33.38 -18.11
N CYS A 291 -13.39 -33.05 -17.96
CA CYS A 291 -12.85 -32.53 -16.70
C CYS A 291 -13.36 -31.12 -16.43
N SER A 292 -13.38 -30.26 -17.46
CA SER A 292 -13.91 -28.89 -17.37
C SER A 292 -15.41 -28.88 -17.15
N GLN A 293 -16.16 -29.79 -17.79
CA GLN A 293 -17.60 -29.94 -17.57
C GLN A 293 -17.91 -30.28 -16.12
N ARG A 294 -17.26 -31.32 -15.57
CA ARG A 294 -17.44 -31.74 -14.16
C ARG A 294 -17.05 -30.64 -13.18
N GLN A 295 -15.98 -29.89 -13.48
CA GLN A 295 -15.54 -28.79 -12.64
C GLN A 295 -16.58 -27.65 -12.66
N ALA A 296 -17.12 -27.31 -13.84
CA ALA A 296 -18.14 -26.28 -13.97
C ALA A 296 -19.42 -26.67 -13.24
N ASN A 297 -19.91 -27.90 -13.41
CA ASN A 297 -21.06 -28.43 -12.69
C ASN A 297 -20.85 -28.39 -11.17
N GLY A 298 -19.71 -28.85 -10.66
CA GLY A 298 -19.41 -28.79 -9.23
C GLY A 298 -19.39 -27.36 -8.68
N LEU A 299 -18.85 -26.40 -9.45
CA LEU A 299 -18.88 -24.99 -9.09
C LEU A 299 -20.29 -24.40 -9.10
N GLN A 300 -21.09 -24.73 -10.10
CA GLN A 300 -22.47 -24.27 -10.19
C GLN A 300 -23.29 -24.77 -8.99
N ILE A 301 -23.26 -26.06 -8.68
CA ILE A 301 -23.95 -26.66 -7.51
C ILE A 301 -23.49 -25.95 -6.22
N TYR A 302 -22.19 -25.70 -6.08
CA TYR A 302 -21.65 -25.02 -4.89
C TYR A 302 -22.16 -23.59 -4.78
N PHE A 303 -22.01 -22.76 -5.84
CA PHE A 303 -22.40 -21.35 -5.78
C PHE A 303 -23.93 -21.14 -5.70
N GLN A 304 -24.73 -22.09 -6.14
CA GLN A 304 -26.19 -22.10 -5.97
C GLN A 304 -26.65 -22.75 -4.64
N SER A 305 -25.75 -22.96 -3.68
CA SER A 305 -26.07 -23.45 -2.34
C SER A 305 -26.18 -22.34 -1.31
N PHE A 306 -27.02 -22.52 -0.28
CA PHE A 306 -27.13 -21.60 0.85
C PHE A 306 -25.79 -21.40 1.57
N ASP A 307 -24.99 -22.47 1.75
CA ASP A 307 -23.66 -22.41 2.35
C ASP A 307 -22.75 -21.40 1.64
N SER A 308 -22.69 -21.45 0.31
CA SER A 308 -21.83 -20.54 -0.46
C SER A 308 -22.27 -19.08 -0.32
N VAL A 309 -23.57 -18.81 -0.34
CA VAL A 309 -24.14 -17.47 -0.17
C VAL A 309 -23.88 -16.94 1.24
N PHE A 310 -23.97 -17.82 2.25
CA PHE A 310 -23.67 -17.48 3.63
C PHE A 310 -22.21 -17.01 3.78
N TYR A 311 -21.24 -17.81 3.31
CA TYR A 311 -19.82 -17.43 3.40
C TYR A 311 -19.48 -16.24 2.49
N LEU A 312 -20.13 -16.11 1.33
CA LEU A 312 -19.96 -14.95 0.44
C LEU A 312 -20.31 -13.65 1.17
N HIS A 313 -21.47 -13.57 1.81
CA HIS A 313 -21.93 -12.35 2.48
C HIS A 313 -21.19 -12.11 3.81
N LEU A 314 -20.86 -13.16 4.57
CA LEU A 314 -20.05 -13.05 5.78
C LEU A 314 -18.66 -12.49 5.47
N MET A 315 -17.96 -13.09 4.49
CA MET A 315 -16.62 -12.65 4.13
C MET A 315 -16.63 -11.29 3.42
N LEU A 316 -17.66 -10.99 2.62
CA LEU A 316 -17.83 -9.67 2.03
C LEU A 316 -17.94 -8.57 3.10
N HIS A 317 -18.66 -8.83 4.19
CA HIS A 317 -18.75 -7.89 5.31
C HIS A 317 -17.42 -7.71 6.02
N ILE A 318 -16.76 -8.80 6.43
CA ILE A 318 -15.47 -8.76 7.14
C ILE A 318 -14.41 -8.05 6.28
N LEU A 319 -14.30 -8.45 5.01
CA LEU A 319 -13.34 -7.85 4.07
C LEU A 319 -13.67 -6.38 3.76
N GLY A 320 -14.95 -6.00 3.75
CA GLY A 320 -15.35 -4.60 3.55
C GLY A 320 -14.92 -3.69 4.69
N VAL A 321 -15.08 -4.13 5.94
CA VAL A 321 -14.61 -3.40 7.13
C VAL A 321 -13.08 -3.28 7.13
N THR A 322 -12.39 -4.38 6.82
CA THR A 322 -10.92 -4.40 6.80
C THR A 322 -10.33 -3.64 5.60
N GLU A 323 -10.99 -3.61 4.44
CA GLU A 323 -10.57 -2.82 3.28
C GLU A 323 -10.64 -1.31 3.57
N SER A 324 -11.70 -0.85 4.25
CA SER A 324 -11.83 0.55 4.66
C SER A 324 -10.69 0.98 5.59
N LEU A 325 -10.31 0.13 6.55
CA LEU A 325 -9.15 0.35 7.40
C LEU A 325 -7.85 0.33 6.59
N SER A 326 -7.69 -0.65 5.69
CA SER A 326 -6.51 -0.78 4.83
C SER A 326 -6.25 0.47 4.01
N GLN A 327 -7.30 1.02 3.38
CA GLN A 327 -7.20 2.27 2.60
C GLN A 327 -6.81 3.46 3.47
N ALA A 328 -7.34 3.55 4.69
CA ALA A 328 -6.98 4.62 5.62
C ALA A 328 -5.51 4.51 6.09
N LEU A 329 -5.04 3.31 6.40
CA LEU A 329 -3.65 3.06 6.84
C LEU A 329 -2.61 3.32 5.75
N GLN A 330 -2.98 3.22 4.48
CA GLN A 330 -2.08 3.39 3.33
C GLN A 330 -1.95 4.84 2.84
N LYS A 331 -2.59 5.81 3.48
CA LYS A 331 -2.42 7.24 3.17
C LYS A 331 -1.01 7.70 3.55
N LYS A 332 -0.39 8.53 2.70
CA LYS A 332 0.99 9.03 2.91
C LYS A 332 1.13 9.94 4.14
N ASP A 333 0.07 10.69 4.45
CA ASP A 333 -0.02 11.66 5.54
C ASP A 333 -0.57 11.06 6.84
N GLN A 334 -0.79 9.75 6.88
CA GLN A 334 -1.30 9.04 8.05
C GLN A 334 -0.31 9.13 9.20
N ASP A 335 -0.79 9.53 10.38
CA ASP A 335 -0.02 9.51 11.61
C ASP A 335 -0.34 8.28 12.47
N ILE A 336 0.59 7.95 13.36
CA ILE A 336 0.53 6.73 14.16
C ILE A 336 -0.65 6.74 15.16
N LEU A 337 -1.01 7.89 15.73
CA LEU A 337 -2.09 8.00 16.71
C LEU A 337 -3.46 7.82 16.06
N ASN A 338 -3.66 8.44 14.89
CA ASN A 338 -4.88 8.24 14.11
C ASN A 338 -4.99 6.79 13.63
N ALA A 339 -3.89 6.16 13.19
CA ALA A 339 -3.86 4.76 12.83
C ALA A 339 -4.28 3.84 13.99
N VAL A 340 -3.75 4.07 15.20
CA VAL A 340 -4.14 3.38 16.44
C VAL A 340 -5.63 3.54 16.74
N SER A 341 -6.15 4.74 16.61
CA SER A 341 -7.58 5.03 16.83
C SER A 341 -8.47 4.27 15.83
N LEU A 342 -8.09 4.25 14.55
CA LEU A 342 -8.81 3.51 13.51
C LEU A 342 -8.80 2.00 13.75
N VAL A 343 -7.66 1.44 14.15
CA VAL A 343 -7.54 0.02 14.53
C VAL A 343 -8.48 -0.31 15.70
N LYS A 344 -8.47 0.48 16.77
CA LYS A 344 -9.36 0.31 17.92
C LYS A 344 -10.84 0.43 17.53
N SER A 345 -11.18 1.38 16.65
CA SER A 345 -12.56 1.57 16.16
C SER A 345 -13.01 0.38 15.32
N THR A 346 -12.15 -0.13 14.43
CA THR A 346 -12.43 -1.31 13.60
C THR A 346 -12.67 -2.55 14.47
N LYS A 347 -11.83 -2.77 15.50
CA LYS A 347 -12.03 -3.87 16.45
C LYS A 347 -13.40 -3.78 17.13
N ARG A 348 -13.80 -2.58 17.60
CA ARG A 348 -15.13 -2.36 18.18
C ARG A 348 -16.27 -2.64 17.22
N GLN A 349 -16.14 -2.24 15.95
CA GLN A 349 -17.14 -2.55 14.91
C GLN A 349 -17.28 -4.06 14.68
N LEU A 350 -16.17 -4.80 14.63
CA LEU A 350 -16.21 -6.26 14.52
C LEU A 350 -16.87 -6.90 15.76
N GLN A 351 -16.56 -6.42 16.96
CA GLN A 351 -17.20 -6.88 18.20
C GLN A 351 -18.71 -6.60 18.20
N GLN A 352 -19.13 -5.42 17.75
CA GLN A 352 -20.55 -5.08 17.66
C GLN A 352 -21.25 -5.96 16.62
N PHE A 353 -20.64 -6.18 15.46
CA PHE A 353 -21.19 -7.08 14.44
C PHE A 353 -21.30 -8.52 14.95
N ARG A 354 -20.35 -8.99 15.76
CA ARG A 354 -20.41 -10.30 16.41
C ARG A 354 -21.61 -10.40 17.36
N LEU A 355 -22.03 -9.32 18.03
CA LEU A 355 -23.13 -9.32 18.99
C LEU A 355 -24.51 -9.25 18.32
N ASP A 356 -24.67 -8.41 17.31
CA ASP A 356 -26.00 -8.10 16.73
C ASP A 356 -26.08 -8.30 15.20
N GLY A 357 -24.99 -8.72 14.55
CA GLY A 357 -24.88 -8.75 13.10
C GLY A 357 -25.55 -9.96 12.44
N PHE A 358 -25.79 -11.07 13.15
CA PHE A 358 -26.25 -12.31 12.54
C PHE A 358 -27.62 -12.18 11.85
N CYS A 359 -28.60 -11.56 12.50
CA CYS A 359 -29.93 -11.37 11.91
C CYS A 359 -29.88 -10.51 10.64
N ARG A 360 -29.13 -9.40 10.68
CA ARG A 360 -28.92 -8.53 9.52
C ARG A 360 -28.17 -9.22 8.37
N LEU A 361 -27.26 -10.14 8.70
CA LEU A 361 -26.57 -10.96 7.71
C LEU A 361 -27.56 -11.92 7.04
N LEU A 362 -28.43 -12.61 7.82
CA LEU A 362 -29.45 -13.52 7.30
C LEU A 362 -30.45 -12.82 6.38
N GLU A 363 -30.89 -11.61 6.71
CA GLU A 363 -31.78 -10.81 5.87
C GLU A 363 -31.17 -10.58 4.47
N LYS A 364 -29.87 -10.20 4.43
CA LYS A 364 -29.15 -10.02 3.17
C LYS A 364 -29.01 -11.31 2.38
N ILE A 365 -28.72 -12.42 3.08
CA ILE A 365 -28.60 -13.75 2.48
C ILE A 365 -29.95 -14.17 1.89
N SER A 366 -31.05 -14.04 2.65
CA SER A 366 -32.41 -14.39 2.20
C SER A 366 -32.82 -13.59 0.96
N SER A 367 -32.59 -12.27 0.98
CA SER A 367 -32.86 -11.42 -0.18
C SER A 367 -32.04 -11.80 -1.42
N PHE A 368 -30.77 -12.19 -1.22
CA PHE A 368 -29.93 -12.66 -2.32
C PHE A 368 -30.39 -14.01 -2.87
N CYS A 369 -30.73 -14.95 -1.98
CA CYS A 369 -31.24 -16.26 -2.37
C CYS A 369 -32.59 -16.14 -3.16
N GLU A 370 -33.49 -15.30 -2.68
CA GLU A 370 -34.79 -15.03 -3.37
C GLU A 370 -34.56 -14.43 -4.76
N LYS A 371 -33.65 -13.44 -4.87
CA LYS A 371 -33.32 -12.79 -6.15
C LYS A 371 -32.72 -13.75 -7.19
N HIS A 372 -32.04 -14.81 -6.76
CA HIS A 372 -31.29 -15.72 -7.62
C HIS A 372 -31.82 -17.16 -7.62
N ASP A 373 -33.07 -17.38 -7.15
CA ASP A 373 -33.72 -18.69 -7.09
C ASP A 373 -32.91 -19.78 -6.39
N ILE A 374 -32.20 -19.39 -5.30
CA ILE A 374 -31.42 -20.31 -4.48
C ILE A 374 -32.28 -20.79 -3.31
N GLU A 375 -32.31 -22.11 -3.10
CA GLU A 375 -33.08 -22.72 -2.02
C GLU A 375 -32.60 -22.23 -0.66
N THR A 376 -33.51 -21.65 0.13
CA THR A 376 -33.23 -21.20 1.50
C THR A 376 -33.40 -22.33 2.50
N VAL A 377 -32.70 -22.25 3.60
CA VAL A 377 -32.77 -23.24 4.68
C VAL A 377 -33.67 -22.74 5.79
N ASN A 378 -34.57 -23.59 6.28
CA ASN A 378 -35.37 -23.28 7.46
C ASN A 378 -34.48 -23.36 8.72
N MET A 379 -34.25 -22.22 9.35
CA MET A 379 -33.34 -22.08 10.50
C MET A 379 -33.78 -22.89 11.74
N GLU A 380 -35.04 -23.23 11.86
CA GLU A 380 -35.59 -24.00 13.01
C GLU A 380 -35.53 -25.52 12.81
N GLU A 381 -35.22 -25.98 11.60
CA GLU A 381 -35.05 -27.41 11.32
C GLU A 381 -33.73 -27.95 11.85
N ILE A 382 -33.69 -29.28 12.06
CA ILE A 382 -32.50 -29.99 12.53
C ILE A 382 -31.44 -29.99 11.42
N TYR A 383 -30.24 -29.56 11.78
CA TYR A 383 -29.09 -29.53 10.86
C TYR A 383 -28.72 -30.95 10.41
N VAL A 384 -28.63 -31.14 9.12
CA VAL A 384 -28.17 -32.37 8.48
C VAL A 384 -26.80 -32.12 7.82
N ASN A 385 -25.76 -32.76 8.36
CA ASN A 385 -24.44 -32.64 7.76
C ASN A 385 -24.41 -33.26 6.35
N PRO A 386 -24.15 -32.48 5.27
CA PRO A 386 -24.15 -33.02 3.91
C PRO A 386 -23.13 -34.16 3.69
N LYS A 387 -22.01 -34.14 4.43
CA LYS A 387 -20.92 -35.14 4.32
C LYS A 387 -21.19 -36.42 5.11
N ASN A 388 -22.05 -36.35 6.13
CA ASN A 388 -22.37 -37.51 6.99
C ASN A 388 -23.84 -37.50 7.41
N ARG A 389 -24.72 -37.73 6.45
CA ARG A 389 -26.19 -37.76 6.64
C ARG A 389 -26.68 -38.81 7.64
N ARG A 390 -25.85 -39.81 7.97
CA ARG A 390 -26.18 -40.86 8.94
C ARG A 390 -25.96 -40.42 10.38
N HIS A 391 -25.14 -39.41 10.61
CA HIS A 391 -24.89 -38.86 11.95
C HIS A 391 -25.93 -37.78 12.23
N LYS A 392 -26.96 -38.14 13.02
CA LYS A 392 -27.98 -37.20 13.45
C LYS A 392 -27.37 -36.21 14.45
N THR A 393 -27.46 -34.94 14.14
CA THR A 393 -27.15 -33.86 15.08
C THR A 393 -28.41 -33.46 15.86
N ASN A 394 -28.26 -32.90 17.05
CA ASN A 394 -29.39 -32.38 17.83
C ASN A 394 -29.47 -30.84 17.77
N ILE A 395 -28.72 -30.24 16.87
CA ILE A 395 -28.68 -28.78 16.69
C ILE A 395 -29.53 -28.36 15.49
N THR A 396 -30.09 -27.17 15.53
CA THR A 396 -30.83 -26.57 14.42
C THR A 396 -29.87 -25.93 13.40
N TYR A 397 -30.35 -25.61 12.19
CA TYR A 397 -29.58 -24.83 11.22
C TYR A 397 -29.23 -23.45 11.77
N ARG A 398 -30.11 -22.82 12.58
CA ARG A 398 -29.79 -21.56 13.28
C ARG A 398 -28.57 -21.73 14.17
N HIS A 399 -28.55 -22.78 15.01
CA HIS A 399 -27.40 -23.06 15.89
C HIS A 399 -26.12 -23.25 15.08
N TYR A 400 -26.17 -24.04 14.01
CA TYR A 400 -25.02 -24.29 13.13
C TYR A 400 -24.49 -22.99 12.50
N TYR A 401 -25.33 -22.20 11.84
CA TYR A 401 -24.88 -21.00 11.16
C TYR A 401 -24.51 -19.86 12.12
N GLU A 402 -25.23 -19.71 13.23
CA GLU A 402 -24.98 -18.64 14.21
C GLU A 402 -23.75 -18.95 15.08
N TYR A 403 -23.67 -20.14 15.68
CA TYR A 403 -22.62 -20.44 16.66
C TYR A 403 -21.41 -21.13 16.04
N GLU A 404 -21.63 -22.17 15.23
CA GLU A 404 -20.51 -22.95 14.67
C GLU A 404 -19.81 -22.22 13.50
N CYS A 405 -20.54 -21.36 12.75
CA CYS A 405 -19.98 -20.63 11.62
C CYS A 405 -19.73 -19.15 11.96
N PHE A 406 -20.80 -18.35 12.11
CA PHE A 406 -20.67 -16.89 12.27
C PHE A 406 -19.86 -16.49 13.50
N ASN A 407 -20.28 -16.96 14.69
CA ASN A 407 -19.62 -16.60 15.92
C ASN A 407 -18.17 -17.09 15.95
N THR A 408 -17.90 -18.32 15.49
CA THR A 408 -16.55 -18.88 15.43
C THR A 408 -15.64 -18.07 14.53
N VAL A 409 -16.10 -17.69 13.33
CA VAL A 409 -15.32 -16.86 12.40
C VAL A 409 -15.08 -15.47 12.98
N MET A 410 -16.10 -14.86 13.59
CA MET A 410 -15.98 -13.53 14.21
C MET A 410 -15.05 -13.54 15.43
N ASP A 411 -15.16 -14.56 16.29
CA ASP A 411 -14.29 -14.69 17.47
C ASP A 411 -12.83 -14.90 17.05
N MET A 412 -12.55 -15.73 16.03
CA MET A 412 -11.22 -15.88 15.45
C MET A 412 -10.70 -14.56 14.88
N GLN A 413 -11.53 -13.81 14.17
CA GLN A 413 -11.14 -12.53 13.57
C GLN A 413 -10.80 -11.49 14.64
N ILE A 414 -11.61 -11.39 15.71
CA ILE A 414 -11.41 -10.47 16.81
C ILE A 414 -10.14 -10.84 17.61
N GLN A 415 -9.91 -12.15 17.82
CA GLN A 415 -8.72 -12.66 18.50
C GLN A 415 -7.46 -12.31 17.71
N GLU A 416 -7.41 -12.66 16.40
CA GLU A 416 -6.26 -12.32 15.55
C GLU A 416 -6.00 -10.81 15.50
N PHE A 417 -7.06 -10.00 15.50
CA PHE A 417 -6.95 -8.55 15.57
C PHE A 417 -6.28 -8.10 16.89
N GLY A 418 -6.67 -8.71 18.01
CA GLY A 418 -6.07 -8.47 19.34
C GLY A 418 -4.59 -8.83 19.36
N ASP A 419 -4.27 -10.05 18.94
CA ASP A 419 -2.91 -10.61 19.05
C ASP A 419 -1.90 -9.88 18.15
N ARG A 420 -2.33 -9.42 16.99
CA ARG A 420 -1.42 -8.76 16.03
C ARG A 420 -1.23 -7.27 16.29
N PHE A 421 -2.25 -6.60 16.82
CA PHE A 421 -2.18 -5.18 17.15
C PHE A 421 -1.92 -4.91 18.64
N ASP A 422 -1.33 -5.85 19.37
CA ASP A 422 -0.98 -5.68 20.78
C ASP A 422 0.09 -4.59 20.99
N GLU A 423 1.05 -4.47 20.07
CA GLU A 423 2.09 -3.42 20.08
C GLU A 423 1.52 -1.97 20.05
N VAL A 424 0.25 -1.81 19.67
CA VAL A 424 -0.50 -0.53 19.71
C VAL A 424 -0.67 0.01 21.13
N SER A 425 -0.55 -0.84 22.13
CA SER A 425 -0.65 -0.49 23.55
C SER A 425 0.69 -0.20 24.22
N SER A 426 1.78 -0.01 23.44
CA SER A 426 3.11 0.28 23.97
C SER A 426 3.14 1.58 24.79
N GLU A 427 4.01 1.65 25.79
CA GLU A 427 4.20 2.86 26.60
C GLU A 427 4.55 4.08 25.75
N LEU A 428 5.39 3.90 24.73
CA LEU A 428 5.75 4.95 23.78
C LEU A 428 4.51 5.58 23.14
N LEU A 429 3.61 4.77 22.56
CA LEU A 429 2.40 5.26 21.90
C LEU A 429 1.39 5.83 22.89
N THR A 430 1.36 5.29 24.12
CA THR A 430 0.54 5.84 25.21
C THR A 430 1.02 7.24 25.62
N CYS A 431 2.32 7.45 25.70
CA CYS A 431 2.90 8.77 25.95
C CYS A 431 2.65 9.74 24.78
N MET A 432 2.79 9.28 23.55
CA MET A 432 2.52 10.10 22.35
C MET A 432 1.04 10.51 22.26
N ALA A 433 0.10 9.68 22.72
CA ALA A 433 -1.32 9.99 22.71
C ALA A 433 -1.66 11.29 23.47
N ALA A 434 -0.85 11.67 24.46
CA ALA A 434 -0.98 12.93 25.17
C ALA A 434 -0.73 14.18 24.29
N LEU A 435 -0.19 14.04 23.07
CA LEU A 435 -0.08 15.12 22.08
C LEU A 435 -1.37 15.31 21.26
N SER A 436 -2.35 14.43 21.39
CA SER A 436 -3.55 14.46 20.57
C SER A 436 -4.38 15.73 20.82
N PRO A 437 -4.74 16.48 19.76
CA PRO A 437 -5.59 17.65 19.91
C PRO A 437 -7.09 17.31 20.02
N HIS A 438 -7.47 16.04 19.96
CA HIS A 438 -8.89 15.63 20.02
C HIS A 438 -9.60 16.16 21.25
N TYR A 439 -10.84 16.57 21.09
CA TYR A 439 -11.69 17.10 22.14
C TYR A 439 -10.99 18.18 22.99
N SER A 440 -10.38 19.15 22.30
CA SER A 440 -9.64 20.26 22.94
C SER A 440 -8.54 19.76 23.90
N PHE A 441 -7.75 18.79 23.45
CA PHE A 441 -6.62 18.21 24.20
C PHE A 441 -7.04 17.50 25.50
N CYS A 442 -8.18 16.80 25.50
CA CYS A 442 -8.67 16.12 26.71
C CYS A 442 -7.69 15.08 27.28
N ASP A 443 -6.85 14.47 26.45
CA ASP A 443 -5.87 13.45 26.85
C ASP A 443 -4.49 14.05 27.19
N PHE A 444 -4.37 15.38 27.22
CA PHE A 444 -3.11 16.06 27.50
C PHE A 444 -2.60 15.74 28.91
N ASP A 445 -1.39 15.22 28.99
CA ASP A 445 -0.74 14.80 30.24
C ASP A 445 0.74 15.19 30.20
N PRO A 446 1.15 16.25 30.94
CA PRO A 446 2.56 16.68 30.97
C PRO A 446 3.51 15.59 31.43
N SER A 447 3.09 14.72 32.38
CA SER A 447 3.95 13.66 32.89
C SER A 447 4.27 12.62 31.82
N LYS A 448 3.29 12.27 30.98
CA LYS A 448 3.50 11.38 29.83
C LYS A 448 4.40 12.02 28.78
N LEU A 449 4.24 13.32 28.53
CA LEU A 449 5.07 14.05 27.58
C LEU A 449 6.52 14.21 28.05
N LEU A 450 6.74 14.40 29.34
CA LEU A 450 8.09 14.34 29.93
C LEU A 450 8.66 12.93 29.86
N ARG A 451 7.88 11.90 30.18
CA ARG A 451 8.28 10.50 30.03
C ARG A 451 8.66 10.17 28.57
N LEU A 452 7.99 10.79 27.58
CA LEU A 452 8.31 10.62 26.16
C LEU A 452 9.74 11.03 25.83
N THR A 453 10.33 12.04 26.51
CA THR A 453 11.71 12.46 26.29
C THR A 453 12.75 11.41 26.69
N GLU A 454 12.41 10.50 27.61
CA GLU A 454 13.30 9.44 28.03
C GLU A 454 13.48 8.35 26.96
N PHE A 455 12.49 8.21 26.06
CA PHE A 455 12.60 7.33 24.89
C PHE A 455 13.55 7.90 23.81
N TYR A 456 13.84 9.21 23.87
CA TYR A 456 14.68 9.93 22.90
C TYR A 456 15.79 10.72 23.62
N PRO A 457 16.73 10.04 24.29
CA PRO A 457 17.75 10.70 25.11
C PRO A 457 18.71 11.58 24.31
N ASP A 458 18.94 11.27 23.03
CA ASP A 458 19.79 12.07 22.14
C ASP A 458 19.09 13.35 21.64
N ASP A 459 17.78 13.45 21.79
CA ASP A 459 16.98 14.60 21.32
C ASP A 459 16.67 15.60 22.44
N PHE A 460 16.83 15.22 23.72
CA PHE A 460 16.53 16.07 24.87
C PHE A 460 17.58 15.92 25.96
N ASN A 461 18.31 16.99 26.24
CA ASN A 461 19.18 17.04 27.42
C ASN A 461 18.39 17.41 28.69
N ASP A 462 19.01 17.37 29.87
CA ASP A 462 18.35 17.59 31.15
C ASP A 462 17.83 19.03 31.31
N ASP A 463 18.54 20.03 30.81
CA ASP A 463 18.11 21.44 30.82
C ASP A 463 16.89 21.64 29.91
N GLU A 464 16.87 20.99 28.75
CA GLU A 464 15.72 21.02 27.84
C GLU A 464 14.49 20.32 28.42
N ARG A 465 14.67 19.24 29.19
CA ARG A 465 13.55 18.58 29.90
C ARG A 465 12.91 19.46 30.94
N THR A 466 13.72 20.19 31.72
CA THR A 466 13.23 21.17 32.69
C THR A 466 12.50 22.33 31.99
N THR A 467 13.07 22.82 30.90
CA THR A 467 12.45 23.87 30.07
C THR A 467 11.15 23.40 29.43
N LEU A 468 11.09 22.15 28.98
CA LEU A 468 9.89 21.55 28.40
C LEU A 468 8.73 21.50 29.41
N GLU A 469 8.99 21.18 30.67
CA GLU A 469 7.96 21.16 31.72
C GLU A 469 7.23 22.51 31.82
N HIS A 470 7.99 23.61 31.79
CA HIS A 470 7.40 24.96 31.79
C HIS A 470 6.71 25.27 30.46
N GLN A 471 7.27 24.86 29.31
CA GLN A 471 6.66 25.05 28.01
C GLN A 471 5.31 24.33 27.90
N LEU A 472 5.19 23.11 28.43
CA LEU A 472 3.95 22.31 28.36
C LEU A 472 2.78 23.02 29.06
N GLN A 473 3.00 23.64 30.22
CA GLN A 473 1.96 24.38 30.95
C GLN A 473 1.48 25.60 30.15
N LEU A 474 2.42 26.39 29.63
CA LEU A 474 2.09 27.56 28.81
C LEU A 474 1.45 27.18 27.48
N TYR A 475 1.93 26.08 26.88
CA TYR A 475 1.43 25.57 25.61
C TYR A 475 -0.04 25.18 25.70
N ILE A 476 -0.41 24.36 26.69
CA ILE A 476 -1.78 23.86 26.80
C ILE A 476 -2.77 24.98 27.06
N ASP A 477 -2.46 25.90 27.96
CA ASP A 477 -3.30 27.09 28.22
C ASP A 477 -3.47 27.93 26.95
N ASN A 478 -2.40 28.14 26.21
CA ASN A 478 -2.40 28.95 24.98
C ASN A 478 -3.22 28.33 23.84
N VAL A 479 -3.12 26.98 23.63
CA VAL A 479 -3.80 26.32 22.49
C VAL A 479 -5.26 25.98 22.80
N GLN A 480 -5.62 25.75 24.05
CA GLN A 480 -7.01 25.48 24.44
C GLN A 480 -7.92 26.71 24.27
N HIS A 481 -7.36 27.91 24.37
CA HIS A 481 -8.10 29.16 24.21
C HIS A 481 -8.01 29.74 22.78
N ASP A 482 -7.37 29.05 21.85
CA ASP A 482 -7.20 29.49 20.47
C ASP A 482 -8.14 28.71 19.53
N GLU A 483 -9.08 29.43 18.89
CA GLU A 483 -10.09 28.86 17.99
C GLU A 483 -9.49 28.03 16.85
N LEU A 484 -8.28 28.37 16.38
CA LEU A 484 -7.58 27.62 15.32
C LEU A 484 -7.20 26.20 15.74
N PHE A 485 -7.13 25.92 17.05
CA PHE A 485 -6.78 24.61 17.61
C PHE A 485 -8.01 23.82 18.11
N ALA A 486 -9.19 24.42 18.14
CA ALA A 486 -10.39 23.82 18.77
C ALA A 486 -10.91 22.55 18.07
N ASN A 487 -10.74 22.43 16.73
CA ASN A 487 -11.37 21.39 15.92
C ASN A 487 -10.35 20.52 15.16
N LEU A 488 -9.12 20.41 15.63
CA LEU A 488 -8.09 19.62 14.97
C LEU A 488 -8.38 18.11 15.10
N LYS A 489 -8.22 17.39 13.98
CA LYS A 489 -8.55 15.96 13.87
C LYS A 489 -7.39 15.02 14.21
N GLY A 490 -6.17 15.55 14.41
CA GLY A 490 -5.00 14.72 14.70
C GLY A 490 -3.72 15.52 14.78
N ILE A 491 -2.63 14.82 15.13
CA ILE A 491 -1.32 15.44 15.30
C ILE A 491 -0.71 15.95 13.98
N SER A 492 -1.12 15.43 12.84
CA SER A 492 -0.69 15.93 11.52
C SER A 492 -1.25 17.33 11.25
N GLU A 493 -2.52 17.58 11.58
CA GLU A 493 -3.11 18.93 11.47
C GLU A 493 -2.51 19.89 12.51
N LEU A 494 -2.28 19.39 13.74
CA LEU A 494 -1.62 20.15 14.80
C LEU A 494 -0.24 20.65 14.35
N GLY A 495 0.58 19.78 13.73
CA GLY A 495 1.89 20.14 13.21
C GLY A 495 1.83 21.28 12.20
N ARG A 496 0.88 21.23 11.28
CA ARG A 496 0.67 22.26 10.27
C ARG A 496 0.24 23.60 10.89
N VAL A 497 -0.78 23.57 11.77
CA VAL A 497 -1.30 24.77 12.42
C VAL A 497 -0.25 25.42 13.32
N MET A 498 0.59 24.64 14.01
CA MET A 498 1.72 25.19 14.79
C MET A 498 2.72 25.97 13.91
N ILE A 499 2.96 25.52 12.67
CA ILE A 499 3.81 26.26 11.72
C ILE A 499 3.10 27.52 11.22
N GLU A 500 1.86 27.42 10.77
CA GLU A 500 1.05 28.53 10.25
C GLU A 500 0.92 29.67 11.26
N THR A 501 0.71 29.33 12.53
CA THR A 501 0.59 30.30 13.64
C THR A 501 1.95 30.69 14.24
N ARG A 502 3.07 30.17 13.75
CA ARG A 502 4.42 30.34 14.29
C ARG A 502 4.60 29.88 15.74
N LYS A 503 3.65 29.12 16.31
CA LYS A 503 3.76 28.59 17.68
C LYS A 503 4.90 27.59 17.84
N HIS A 504 5.35 26.95 16.76
CA HIS A 504 6.56 26.10 16.76
C HIS A 504 7.85 26.88 17.18
N LEU A 505 7.90 28.20 16.97
CA LEU A 505 9.01 29.04 17.44
C LEU A 505 8.89 29.42 18.91
N VAL A 506 7.65 29.52 19.41
CA VAL A 506 7.36 29.84 20.83
C VAL A 506 7.53 28.58 21.70
N PHE A 507 7.11 27.43 21.21
CA PHE A 507 7.16 26.14 21.90
C PHE A 507 8.02 25.12 21.13
N PRO A 508 9.33 25.37 20.96
CA PRO A 508 10.18 24.54 20.09
C PRO A 508 10.36 23.10 20.60
N LEU A 509 10.36 22.88 21.91
CA LEU A 509 10.50 21.55 22.49
C LEU A 509 9.20 20.74 22.36
N VAL A 510 8.04 21.36 22.49
CA VAL A 510 6.74 20.72 22.23
C VAL A 510 6.64 20.33 20.75
N TYR A 511 7.06 21.23 19.84
CA TYR A 511 7.10 20.92 18.42
C TYR A 511 8.07 19.79 18.07
N ARG A 512 9.22 19.67 18.80
CA ARG A 512 10.16 18.56 18.66
C ARG A 512 9.50 17.22 19.07
N LEU A 513 8.76 17.17 20.18
CA LEU A 513 7.97 15.99 20.56
C LEU A 513 6.94 15.61 19.50
N LEU A 514 6.25 16.61 18.96
CA LEU A 514 5.27 16.40 17.90
C LEU A 514 5.91 15.83 16.63
N LYS A 515 7.09 16.32 16.24
CA LYS A 515 7.86 15.79 15.11
C LYS A 515 8.25 14.34 15.32
N LEU A 516 8.70 13.96 16.52
CA LEU A 516 9.04 12.58 16.86
C LEU A 516 7.84 11.63 16.76
N ALA A 517 6.65 12.08 17.15
CA ALA A 517 5.43 11.30 16.95
C ALA A 517 5.02 11.20 15.47
N LEU A 518 5.13 12.28 14.72
CA LEU A 518 4.78 12.33 13.28
C LEU A 518 5.74 11.53 12.40
N VAL A 519 7.00 11.43 12.81
CA VAL A 519 8.01 10.71 12.02
C VAL A 519 7.84 9.21 12.10
N LEU A 520 7.19 8.65 13.14
CA LEU A 520 6.97 7.21 13.25
C LEU A 520 6.20 6.66 12.06
N PRO A 521 6.65 5.53 11.49
CA PRO A 521 5.98 4.91 10.35
C PRO A 521 4.65 4.27 10.76
N VAL A 522 3.73 4.16 9.80
CA VAL A 522 2.45 3.46 9.97
C VAL A 522 2.38 2.25 9.05
N ALA A 523 2.67 2.45 7.78
CA ALA A 523 2.62 1.41 6.76
C ALA A 523 3.74 1.58 5.73
N THR A 524 4.11 0.49 5.08
CA THR A 524 5.09 0.46 3.99
C THR A 524 4.46 0.63 2.60
N ALA A 525 3.27 1.25 2.54
CA ALA A 525 2.54 1.42 1.29
C ALA A 525 3.30 2.22 0.22
N THR A 526 4.14 3.18 0.62
CA THR A 526 4.99 3.93 -0.31
C THR A 526 6.07 3.02 -0.92
N VAL A 527 6.64 2.10 -0.14
CA VAL A 527 7.59 1.08 -0.64
C VAL A 527 6.93 0.18 -1.69
N GLU A 528 5.70 -0.26 -1.45
CA GLU A 528 4.93 -1.07 -2.41
C GLU A 528 4.65 -0.31 -3.72
N ARG A 529 4.38 1.00 -3.64
CA ARG A 529 4.22 1.87 -4.83
C ARG A 529 5.53 1.96 -5.63
N CYS A 530 6.69 1.98 -4.95
CA CYS A 530 8.00 1.97 -5.59
C CYS A 530 8.25 0.64 -6.34
N PHE A 531 7.87 -0.51 -5.78
CA PHE A 531 7.92 -1.78 -6.50
C PHE A 531 6.98 -1.82 -7.71
N SER A 532 5.81 -1.20 -7.61
CA SER A 532 4.90 -1.06 -8.75
C SER A 532 5.54 -0.22 -9.86
N ALA A 533 6.19 0.89 -9.52
CA ALA A 533 6.94 1.71 -10.46
C ALA A 533 8.15 0.96 -11.06
N MET A 534 8.89 0.20 -10.23
CA MET A 534 9.97 -0.67 -10.72
C MET A 534 9.49 -1.65 -11.79
N LYS A 535 8.34 -2.30 -11.59
CA LYS A 535 7.76 -3.23 -12.56
C LYS A 535 7.33 -2.55 -13.87
N LEU A 536 6.93 -1.28 -13.82
CA LEU A 536 6.65 -0.49 -15.03
C LEU A 536 7.94 -0.13 -15.78
N VAL A 537 9.00 0.25 -15.05
CA VAL A 537 10.31 0.57 -15.66
C VAL A 537 11.00 -0.68 -16.17
N LYS A 538 11.04 -1.76 -15.40
CA LYS A 538 11.67 -3.05 -15.75
C LYS A 538 10.60 -4.10 -16.02
N SER A 539 10.16 -4.19 -17.26
CA SER A 539 9.17 -5.16 -17.74
C SER A 539 9.84 -6.35 -18.46
N ALA A 540 9.05 -7.35 -18.85
CA ALA A 540 9.55 -8.51 -19.62
C ALA A 540 10.30 -8.09 -20.89
N LEU A 541 9.83 -7.04 -21.56
CA LEU A 541 10.48 -6.46 -22.74
C LEU A 541 11.73 -5.62 -22.41
N ARG A 542 11.90 -5.21 -21.16
CA ARG A 542 13.01 -4.35 -20.66
C ARG A 542 13.75 -5.00 -19.50
N ASN A 543 13.99 -6.29 -19.55
CA ASN A 543 14.60 -7.06 -18.44
C ASN A 543 16.12 -6.92 -18.32
N ARG A 544 16.82 -6.34 -19.33
CA ARG A 544 18.28 -6.17 -19.37
C ARG A 544 18.78 -4.82 -18.83
N ILE A 545 17.93 -4.04 -18.19
CA ILE A 545 18.31 -2.78 -17.56
C ILE A 545 19.30 -3.07 -16.42
N CYS A 546 20.46 -2.36 -16.40
CA CYS A 546 21.40 -2.44 -15.28
C CYS A 546 20.85 -1.72 -14.04
N ASP A 547 21.32 -2.12 -12.87
CA ASP A 547 20.71 -1.72 -11.59
C ASP A 547 20.80 -0.18 -11.37
N ASP A 548 21.94 0.47 -11.66
CA ASP A 548 22.10 1.93 -11.52
C ASP A 548 21.12 2.72 -12.40
N PHE A 549 20.97 2.30 -13.66
CA PHE A 549 20.03 2.96 -14.58
C PHE A 549 18.58 2.70 -14.19
N LEU A 550 18.28 1.50 -13.67
CA LEU A 550 16.98 1.16 -13.10
C LEU A 550 16.67 2.07 -11.92
N ASN A 551 17.59 2.19 -10.95
CA ASN A 551 17.45 3.05 -9.79
C ASN A 551 17.17 4.51 -10.21
N GLY A 552 17.96 5.08 -11.11
CA GLY A 552 17.75 6.44 -11.59
C GLY A 552 16.39 6.64 -12.28
N CYS A 553 15.96 5.69 -13.12
CA CYS A 553 14.65 5.75 -13.77
C CYS A 553 13.51 5.66 -12.75
N VAL A 554 13.62 4.80 -11.73
CA VAL A 554 12.58 4.64 -10.69
C VAL A 554 12.50 5.87 -9.81
N ILE A 555 13.64 6.48 -9.39
CA ILE A 555 13.66 7.75 -8.64
C ILE A 555 12.87 8.81 -9.40
N CYS A 556 13.19 9.04 -10.65
CA CYS A 556 12.50 10.04 -11.47
C CYS A 556 11.00 9.72 -11.68
N ALA A 557 10.65 8.44 -11.82
CA ALA A 557 9.27 8.02 -12.04
C ALA A 557 8.41 8.10 -10.77
N VAL A 558 8.99 7.91 -9.59
CA VAL A 558 8.29 7.97 -8.29
C VAL A 558 8.19 9.40 -7.79
N GLU A 559 9.30 10.15 -7.82
CA GLU A 559 9.42 11.50 -7.24
C GLU A 559 9.11 12.61 -8.25
N LYS A 560 7.98 12.46 -8.96
CA LYS A 560 7.53 13.37 -10.03
C LYS A 560 7.42 14.82 -9.60
N GLU A 561 6.94 15.07 -8.37
CA GLU A 561 6.77 16.42 -7.82
C GLU A 561 8.11 17.14 -7.66
N ILE A 562 9.14 16.40 -7.25
CA ILE A 562 10.49 16.96 -7.09
C ILE A 562 11.15 17.07 -8.46
N LEU A 563 11.02 16.05 -9.31
CA LEU A 563 11.54 16.09 -10.66
C LEU A 563 11.04 17.31 -11.47
N ALA A 564 9.81 17.74 -11.23
CA ALA A 564 9.25 18.95 -11.86
C ALA A 564 9.91 20.27 -11.39
N LYS A 565 10.62 20.26 -10.26
CA LYS A 565 11.37 21.40 -9.73
C LYS A 565 12.81 21.45 -10.22
N VAL A 566 13.36 20.33 -10.71
CA VAL A 566 14.73 20.23 -11.21
C VAL A 566 14.86 21.06 -12.50
N THR A 567 15.80 21.99 -12.51
CA THR A 567 16.03 22.86 -13.66
C THR A 567 17.01 22.22 -14.66
N ASN A 568 16.91 22.60 -15.92
CA ASN A 568 17.89 22.17 -16.93
C ASN A 568 19.32 22.58 -16.56
N GLN A 569 19.49 23.73 -15.89
CA GLN A 569 20.79 24.24 -15.46
C GLN A 569 21.42 23.31 -14.40
N ASP A 570 20.63 22.82 -13.42
CA ASP A 570 21.11 21.88 -12.40
C ASP A 570 21.62 20.59 -13.06
N VAL A 571 20.83 20.05 -14.01
CA VAL A 571 21.19 18.82 -14.74
C VAL A 571 22.44 19.03 -15.60
N MET A 572 22.59 20.16 -16.28
CA MET A 572 23.78 20.48 -17.09
C MET A 572 25.01 20.61 -16.20
N THR A 573 24.90 21.25 -15.04
CA THR A 573 25.98 21.38 -14.06
C THR A 573 26.42 20.01 -13.54
N CYS A 574 25.46 19.17 -13.09
CA CYS A 574 25.74 17.80 -12.66
C CYS A 574 26.42 17.00 -13.78
N PHE A 575 25.89 17.04 -15.00
CA PHE A 575 26.44 16.34 -16.15
C PHE A 575 27.86 16.77 -16.50
N GLN A 576 28.17 18.06 -16.38
CA GLN A 576 29.53 18.60 -16.63
C GLN A 576 30.53 18.14 -15.57
N MET A 577 30.10 18.06 -14.30
CA MET A 577 30.94 17.66 -13.17
C MET A 577 31.25 16.16 -13.13
N MET A 578 30.39 15.31 -13.71
CA MET A 578 30.56 13.84 -13.68
C MET A 578 31.87 13.36 -14.31
N LYS A 579 32.36 14.02 -15.36
CA LYS A 579 33.55 13.62 -16.13
C LYS A 579 34.20 14.85 -16.76
N THR A 580 35.53 14.84 -16.87
CA THR A 580 36.25 15.84 -17.67
C THR A 580 35.82 15.69 -19.13
N ARG A 581 35.08 16.66 -19.65
CA ARG A 581 34.56 16.67 -21.03
C ARG A 581 35.34 17.70 -21.86
N ARG A 582 35.56 17.38 -23.15
CA ARG A 582 36.28 18.29 -24.07
C ARG A 582 35.53 19.59 -24.32
N ASN A 583 34.18 19.51 -24.38
CA ASN A 583 33.34 20.68 -24.57
C ASN A 583 32.62 21.01 -23.26
N GLN A 584 32.76 22.25 -22.82
CA GLN A 584 31.98 22.78 -21.70
C GLN A 584 30.57 23.13 -22.21
N LEU A 585 29.56 22.80 -21.42
CA LEU A 585 28.14 23.08 -21.71
C LEU A 585 27.68 24.43 -21.18
N MET A 586 28.56 25.13 -20.44
CA MET A 586 28.35 26.47 -19.87
C MET A 586 29.34 27.44 -20.46
#